data_1fe4bb3716cfad23cd336b83be707e93
#
_entry.id   1fe4bb3716cfad23cd336b83be707e93
#
_cell.length_a   1.000
_cell.length_b   1.000
_cell.length_c   1.000
_cell.angle_alpha   90.00
_cell.angle_beta   90.00
_cell.angle_gamma   90.00
#
_symmetry.space_group_name_H-M   'P 1'
#
loop_
_entity.id
_entity.type
_entity.pdbx_description
1 polymer ?
#
loop_
_entity_poly.entity_id
_entity_poly.type
_entity_poly.pdbx_seq_one_letter_code
_entity_poly.pdbx_strand_id
1 'polypeptide(L)'
;FAYISCGTWALFGTELKEPIINDLSFEGGFTNEGGLNGTAFLKNISGTWFLQECRRYYTANGELFTFNDMEAFARSAPPFIAKINPNDPMFREKSGDMPKKVLKYCEKTGQTRPKSFAQTLRIIYESLAAEFASTLEALEKVTDYTYPAVYIFGGGSKDGFLCQLTADATGRTVIAGPTEATAIGNAMSALITLGERK
;
A
#
# COMPACT_ATOMS: atom_id res chain seq x y z
N PHE A 1 -0.23 -17.53 0.92
CA PHE A 1 -0.84 -16.31 1.47
C PHE A 1 -0.45 -15.10 0.62
N ALA A 2 -1.36 -14.12 0.51
CA ALA A 2 -1.02 -12.82 -0.08
C ALA A 2 -0.50 -11.88 1.01
N TYR A 3 0.47 -11.03 0.67
CA TYR A 3 1.02 -10.07 1.61
C TYR A 3 1.24 -8.69 1.00
N ILE A 4 1.24 -7.68 1.85
CA ILE A 4 1.62 -6.30 1.53
C ILE A 4 2.73 -5.88 2.51
N SER A 5 3.96 -5.76 2.03
CA SER A 5 5.01 -5.08 2.78
C SER A 5 4.82 -3.58 2.61
N CYS A 6 4.09 -2.97 3.56
CA CYS A 6 3.59 -1.60 3.46
C CYS A 6 4.46 -0.60 4.24
N GLY A 7 5.29 0.11 3.53
CA GLY A 7 6.07 1.24 4.00
C GLY A 7 5.81 2.46 3.09
N THR A 8 6.84 3.22 2.78
CA THR A 8 6.81 4.30 1.77
C THR A 8 6.30 3.76 0.44
N TRP A 9 6.80 2.61 0.01
CA TRP A 9 6.25 1.74 -1.03
C TRP A 9 5.43 0.63 -0.41
N ALA A 10 4.56 0.03 -1.19
CA ALA A 10 3.86 -1.21 -0.87
C ALA A 10 4.28 -2.29 -1.86
N LEU A 11 4.90 -3.36 -1.38
CA LEU A 11 5.22 -4.55 -2.16
C LEU A 11 4.09 -5.53 -1.93
N PHE A 12 3.23 -5.72 -2.93
CA PHE A 12 2.09 -6.60 -2.85
C PHE A 12 2.33 -7.88 -3.66
N GLY A 13 2.28 -9.02 -3.02
CA GLY A 13 2.56 -10.28 -3.70
C GLY A 13 2.32 -11.53 -2.87
N THR A 14 2.99 -12.59 -3.28
CA THR A 14 2.98 -13.91 -2.67
C THR A 14 4.32 -14.61 -2.86
N GLU A 15 4.54 -15.69 -2.13
CA GLU A 15 5.68 -16.60 -2.34
C GLU A 15 5.26 -17.76 -3.25
N LEU A 16 6.10 -18.04 -4.26
CA LEU A 16 5.94 -19.13 -5.21
C LEU A 16 7.16 -20.06 -5.15
N LYS A 17 6.98 -21.31 -5.56
CA LYS A 17 8.09 -22.25 -5.73
C LYS A 17 8.92 -21.91 -6.97
N GLU A 18 8.25 -21.56 -8.06
CA GLU A 18 8.83 -21.25 -9.36
C GLU A 18 8.34 -19.88 -9.84
N PRO A 19 9.13 -19.14 -10.64
CA PRO A 19 8.73 -17.86 -11.19
C PRO A 19 7.59 -18.01 -12.19
N ILE A 20 6.69 -17.02 -12.23
CA ILE A 20 5.66 -16.89 -13.27
C ILE A 20 6.11 -15.84 -14.28
N ILE A 21 6.26 -16.26 -15.54
CA ILE A 21 6.64 -15.40 -16.67
C ILE A 21 5.64 -15.65 -17.80
N ASN A 22 4.64 -14.78 -17.91
CA ASN A 22 3.62 -14.82 -18.97
C ASN A 22 3.04 -13.41 -19.19
N ASP A 23 2.19 -13.27 -20.20
CA ASP A 23 1.58 -11.99 -20.56
C ASP A 23 0.77 -11.39 -19.40
N LEU A 24 0.03 -12.20 -18.64
CA LEU A 24 -0.74 -11.74 -17.50
C LEU A 24 0.13 -11.16 -16.37
N SER A 25 1.28 -11.79 -16.09
CA SER A 25 2.23 -11.29 -15.10
C SER A 25 2.87 -9.98 -15.54
N PHE A 26 3.21 -9.86 -16.84
CA PHE A 26 3.76 -8.66 -17.42
C PHE A 26 2.74 -7.50 -17.42
N GLU A 27 1.52 -7.72 -17.93
CA GLU A 27 0.44 -6.74 -17.94
C GLU A 27 0.03 -6.31 -16.52
N GLY A 28 0.04 -7.24 -15.56
CA GLY A 28 -0.22 -6.99 -14.15
C GLY A 28 0.87 -6.16 -13.46
N GLY A 29 2.06 -6.06 -14.09
CA GLY A 29 3.22 -5.36 -13.54
C GLY A 29 3.88 -6.11 -12.39
N PHE A 30 3.78 -7.45 -12.38
CA PHE A 30 4.44 -8.31 -11.40
C PHE A 30 5.88 -8.61 -11.78
N THR A 31 6.73 -8.71 -10.76
CA THR A 31 8.14 -9.10 -10.87
C THR A 31 8.40 -10.38 -10.08
N ASN A 32 9.43 -11.13 -10.50
CA ASN A 32 9.94 -12.28 -9.79
C ASN A 32 11.25 -11.88 -9.12
N GLU A 33 11.28 -11.94 -7.80
CA GLU A 33 12.46 -11.60 -6.99
C GLU A 33 12.94 -12.83 -6.21
N GLY A 34 14.16 -12.82 -5.72
CA GLY A 34 14.68 -13.92 -4.90
C GLY A 34 13.95 -14.02 -3.57
N GLY A 35 13.35 -15.17 -3.29
CA GLY A 35 12.79 -15.54 -2.00
C GLY A 35 13.72 -16.48 -1.21
N LEU A 36 13.39 -16.76 0.06
CA LEU A 36 14.20 -17.63 0.91
C LEU A 36 14.27 -19.07 0.36
N ASN A 37 13.14 -19.63 -0.07
CA ASN A 37 13.02 -21.00 -0.60
C ASN A 37 12.28 -21.06 -1.95
N GLY A 38 12.27 -19.96 -2.71
CA GLY A 38 11.53 -19.86 -3.95
C GLY A 38 11.60 -18.45 -4.54
N THR A 39 10.48 -17.98 -5.05
CA THR A 39 10.34 -16.69 -5.72
C THR A 39 9.35 -15.82 -4.97
N ALA A 40 9.75 -14.62 -4.59
CA ALA A 40 8.85 -13.56 -4.19
C ALA A 40 8.24 -12.95 -5.45
N PHE A 41 6.98 -13.27 -5.72
CA PHE A 41 6.23 -12.76 -6.87
C PHE A 41 5.40 -11.58 -6.42
N LEU A 42 5.75 -10.37 -6.85
CA LEU A 42 5.19 -9.16 -6.29
C LEU A 42 5.07 -8.01 -7.28
N LYS A 43 4.27 -7.01 -6.94
CA LYS A 43 4.12 -5.74 -7.64
C LYS A 43 4.46 -4.59 -6.70
N ASN A 44 5.24 -3.64 -7.20
CA ASN A 44 5.52 -2.38 -6.52
C ASN A 44 4.35 -1.39 -6.71
N ILE A 45 3.80 -0.91 -5.61
CA ILE A 45 2.72 0.07 -5.57
C ILE A 45 3.15 1.24 -4.69
N SER A 46 2.64 2.43 -4.95
CA SER A 46 2.80 3.54 -4.01
C SER A 46 2.12 3.20 -2.68
N GLY A 47 2.87 3.24 -1.59
CA GLY A 47 2.39 2.92 -0.25
C GLY A 47 2.03 4.17 0.55
N THR A 48 2.50 4.24 1.80
CA THR A 48 2.24 5.37 2.70
C THR A 48 2.99 6.65 2.31
N TRP A 49 3.70 6.66 1.19
CA TRP A 49 4.36 7.83 0.60
C TRP A 49 3.45 9.06 0.56
N PHE A 50 2.20 8.88 0.12
CA PHE A 50 1.21 9.95 0.07
C PHE A 50 0.98 10.61 1.42
N LEU A 51 0.82 9.80 2.47
CA LEU A 51 0.60 10.27 3.83
C LEU A 51 1.84 10.99 4.38
N GLN A 52 3.03 10.44 4.11
CA GLN A 52 4.30 11.05 4.50
C GLN A 52 4.51 12.41 3.84
N GLU A 53 4.21 12.54 2.54
CA GLU A 53 4.32 13.80 1.80
C GLU A 53 3.25 14.83 2.24
N CYS A 54 2.02 14.39 2.52
CA CYS A 54 1.02 15.25 3.13
C CYS A 54 1.49 15.79 4.48
N ARG A 55 1.99 14.92 5.36
CA ARG A 55 2.53 15.32 6.65
C ARG A 55 3.69 16.30 6.50
N ARG A 56 4.63 16.03 5.57
CA ARG A 56 5.77 16.92 5.28
C ARG A 56 5.30 18.29 4.82
N TYR A 57 4.29 18.36 3.95
CA TYR A 57 3.70 19.61 3.49
C TYR A 57 3.17 20.45 4.65
N TYR A 58 2.36 19.85 5.54
CA TYR A 58 1.78 20.58 6.67
C TYR A 58 2.83 20.99 7.70
N THR A 59 3.81 20.12 7.99
CA THR A 59 4.95 20.45 8.87
C THR A 59 5.72 21.67 8.34
N ALA A 60 5.99 21.74 7.04
CA ALA A 60 6.65 22.88 6.43
C ALA A 60 5.82 24.18 6.49
N ASN A 61 4.51 24.09 6.67
CA ASN A 61 3.60 25.22 6.86
C ASN A 61 3.26 25.50 8.33
N GLY A 62 3.99 24.90 9.29
CA GLY A 62 3.85 25.15 10.71
C GLY A 62 2.78 24.32 11.43
N GLU A 63 2.18 23.36 10.74
CA GLU A 63 1.17 22.46 11.31
C GLU A 63 1.77 21.07 11.58
N LEU A 64 1.77 20.64 12.84
CA LEU A 64 2.35 19.37 13.27
C LEU A 64 1.24 18.32 13.49
N PHE A 65 1.16 17.37 12.58
CA PHE A 65 0.24 16.24 12.70
C PHE A 65 1.00 14.93 12.89
N THR A 66 0.52 14.10 13.80
CA THR A 66 0.92 12.69 13.90
C THR A 66 0.18 11.87 12.83
N PHE A 67 0.63 10.64 12.57
CA PHE A 67 -0.14 9.73 11.70
C PHE A 67 -1.50 9.38 12.28
N ASN A 68 -1.62 9.30 13.62
CA ASN A 68 -2.91 9.07 14.28
C ASN A 68 -3.88 10.25 14.08
N ASP A 69 -3.38 11.49 14.09
CA ASP A 69 -4.22 12.67 13.79
C ASP A 69 -4.73 12.61 12.35
N MET A 70 -3.84 12.25 11.40
CA MET A 70 -4.19 12.12 9.98
C MET A 70 -5.21 11.01 9.75
N GLU A 71 -5.06 9.87 10.43
CA GLU A 71 -6.05 8.79 10.41
C GLU A 71 -7.41 9.28 10.93
N ALA A 72 -7.43 9.97 12.07
CA ALA A 72 -8.66 10.52 12.65
C ALA A 72 -9.34 11.53 11.71
N PHE A 73 -8.57 12.40 11.06
CA PHE A 73 -9.09 13.31 10.03
C PHE A 73 -9.71 12.56 8.86
N ALA A 74 -9.02 11.55 8.33
CA ALA A 74 -9.53 10.75 7.22
C ALA A 74 -10.84 10.03 7.57
N ARG A 75 -10.92 9.47 8.78
CA ARG A 75 -12.13 8.81 9.30
C ARG A 75 -13.33 9.77 9.43
N SER A 76 -13.09 11.04 9.79
CA SER A 76 -14.14 12.05 9.94
C SER A 76 -14.69 12.59 8.63
N ALA A 77 -13.98 12.41 7.52
CA ALA A 77 -14.40 12.91 6.21
C ALA A 77 -15.44 12.00 5.55
N PRO A 78 -16.36 12.58 4.75
CA PRO A 78 -17.29 11.78 3.95
C PRO A 78 -16.55 10.81 3.02
N PRO A 79 -17.06 9.57 2.85
CA PRO A 79 -16.45 8.59 1.97
C PRO A 79 -16.75 8.88 0.48
N PHE A 80 -15.93 8.30 -0.41
CA PHE A 80 -16.14 8.22 -1.86
C PHE A 80 -16.32 9.57 -2.56
N ILE A 81 -15.59 10.60 -2.10
CA ILE A 81 -15.65 11.94 -2.71
C ILE A 81 -15.01 11.95 -4.11
N ALA A 82 -13.85 11.31 -4.24
CA ALA A 82 -13.07 11.13 -5.45
C ALA A 82 -12.12 9.95 -5.30
N LYS A 83 -11.49 9.54 -6.42
CA LYS A 83 -10.48 8.48 -6.45
C LYS A 83 -9.29 8.95 -7.29
N ILE A 84 -8.08 8.80 -6.76
CA ILE A 84 -6.84 9.01 -7.53
C ILE A 84 -6.28 7.66 -8.00
N ASN A 85 -5.48 7.70 -9.06
CA ASN A 85 -4.62 6.58 -9.41
C ASN A 85 -3.27 6.76 -8.71
N PRO A 86 -2.94 5.96 -7.68
CA PRO A 86 -1.69 6.12 -6.93
C PRO A 86 -0.43 5.93 -7.80
N ASN A 87 -0.57 5.28 -8.95
CA ASN A 87 0.53 5.01 -9.87
C ASN A 87 0.72 6.12 -10.94
N ASP A 88 -0.12 7.16 -10.94
CA ASP A 88 0.03 8.27 -11.88
C ASP A 88 1.39 8.95 -11.69
N PRO A 89 2.15 9.20 -12.78
CA PRO A 89 3.47 9.83 -12.71
C PRO A 89 3.52 11.14 -11.94
N MET A 90 2.44 11.92 -11.93
CA MET A 90 2.38 13.20 -11.22
C MET A 90 2.64 13.09 -9.72
N PHE A 91 2.38 11.91 -9.12
CA PHE A 91 2.60 11.68 -7.69
C PHE A 91 4.01 11.24 -7.34
N ARG A 92 4.83 10.83 -8.33
CA ARG A 92 6.20 10.34 -8.11
C ARG A 92 7.21 11.44 -7.85
N GLU A 93 6.93 12.65 -8.28
CA GLU A 93 7.83 13.78 -8.09
C GLU A 93 7.83 14.27 -6.64
N LYS A 94 9.01 14.46 -6.08
CA LYS A 94 9.23 15.08 -4.76
C LYS A 94 9.06 16.59 -4.86
N SER A 95 7.84 17.09 -4.90
CA SER A 95 7.57 18.54 -4.92
C SER A 95 7.14 19.09 -3.56
N GLY A 96 6.93 18.21 -2.57
CA GLY A 96 6.54 18.63 -1.22
C GLY A 96 5.14 19.26 -1.13
N ASP A 97 4.28 19.01 -2.11
CA ASP A 97 2.95 19.61 -2.21
C ASP A 97 1.84 18.59 -2.53
N MET A 98 1.95 17.40 -1.95
CA MET A 98 1.04 16.28 -2.21
C MET A 98 -0.45 16.67 -2.09
N PRO A 99 -0.90 17.45 -1.09
CA PRO A 99 -2.31 17.86 -1.03
C PRO A 99 -2.76 18.64 -2.27
N LYS A 100 -1.89 19.49 -2.83
CA LYS A 100 -2.17 20.25 -4.06
C LYS A 100 -2.21 19.34 -5.29
N LYS A 101 -1.36 18.32 -5.33
CA LYS A 101 -1.37 17.32 -6.41
C LYS A 101 -2.66 16.52 -6.43
N VAL A 102 -3.16 16.08 -5.27
CA VAL A 102 -4.45 15.38 -5.16
C VAL A 102 -5.57 16.27 -5.68
N LEU A 103 -5.61 17.53 -5.25
CA LEU A 103 -6.58 18.51 -5.72
C LEU A 103 -6.53 18.69 -7.24
N LYS A 104 -5.32 18.91 -7.79
CA LYS A 104 -5.10 19.05 -9.24
C LYS A 104 -5.47 17.81 -10.03
N TYR A 105 -5.23 16.61 -9.47
CA TYR A 105 -5.66 15.35 -10.09
C TYR A 105 -7.18 15.28 -10.20
N CYS A 106 -7.91 15.59 -9.12
CA CYS A 106 -9.38 15.63 -9.14
C CYS A 106 -9.90 16.63 -10.17
N GLU A 107 -9.31 17.82 -10.27
CA GLU A 107 -9.66 18.82 -11.30
C GLU A 107 -9.45 18.28 -12.73
N LYS A 108 -8.25 17.73 -13.00
CA LYS A 108 -7.89 17.19 -14.31
C LYS A 108 -8.81 16.04 -14.75
N THR A 109 -9.30 15.26 -13.80
CA THR A 109 -10.17 14.10 -14.07
C THR A 109 -11.67 14.40 -13.93
N GLY A 110 -12.05 15.67 -13.73
CA GLY A 110 -13.45 16.09 -13.63
C GLY A 110 -14.16 15.60 -12.36
N GLN A 111 -13.40 15.23 -11.33
CA GLN A 111 -13.93 14.72 -10.06
C GLN A 111 -14.16 15.86 -9.05
N THR A 112 -14.91 15.55 -8.00
CA THR A 112 -15.14 16.48 -6.89
C THR A 112 -13.82 16.85 -6.22
N ARG A 113 -13.56 18.15 -6.07
CA ARG A 113 -12.37 18.67 -5.40
C ARG A 113 -12.46 18.49 -3.90
N PRO A 114 -11.40 18.02 -3.23
CA PRO A 114 -11.37 18.04 -1.76
C PRO A 114 -11.40 19.47 -1.24
N LYS A 115 -12.25 19.72 -0.24
CA LYS A 115 -12.44 21.05 0.39
C LYS A 115 -11.66 21.20 1.71
N SER A 116 -11.05 20.12 2.20
CA SER A 116 -10.30 20.10 3.45
C SER A 116 -9.18 19.06 3.40
N PHE A 117 -8.24 19.18 4.36
CA PHE A 117 -7.19 18.18 4.55
C PHE A 117 -7.78 16.80 4.85
N ALA A 118 -8.81 16.72 5.69
CA ALA A 118 -9.50 15.49 6.01
C ALA A 118 -10.04 14.78 4.75
N GLN A 119 -10.64 15.52 3.83
CA GLN A 119 -11.12 14.97 2.56
C GLN A 119 -9.97 14.52 1.65
N THR A 120 -8.86 15.27 1.61
CA THR A 120 -7.66 14.88 0.85
C THR A 120 -7.11 13.56 1.37
N LEU A 121 -6.99 13.41 2.68
CA LEU A 121 -6.54 12.17 3.30
C LEU A 121 -7.50 11.01 3.01
N ARG A 122 -8.80 11.24 3.12
CA ARG A 122 -9.81 10.21 2.82
C ARG A 122 -9.70 9.69 1.40
N ILE A 123 -9.54 10.58 0.42
CA ILE A 123 -9.33 10.22 -0.99
C ILE A 123 -8.07 9.35 -1.14
N ILE A 124 -6.97 9.70 -0.47
CA ILE A 124 -5.72 8.93 -0.51
C ILE A 124 -5.93 7.53 0.05
N TYR A 125 -6.50 7.40 1.25
CA TYR A 125 -6.74 6.12 1.90
C TYR A 125 -7.63 5.19 1.06
N GLU A 126 -8.74 5.69 0.56
CA GLU A 126 -9.66 4.91 -0.28
C GLU A 126 -9.02 4.51 -1.61
N SER A 127 -8.20 5.38 -2.19
CA SER A 127 -7.49 5.08 -3.43
C SER A 127 -6.41 4.03 -3.26
N LEU A 128 -5.68 4.05 -2.14
CA LEU A 128 -4.70 3.01 -1.80
C LEU A 128 -5.39 1.66 -1.59
N ALA A 129 -6.47 1.63 -0.81
CA ALA A 129 -7.24 0.41 -0.59
C ALA A 129 -7.82 -0.18 -1.90
N ALA A 130 -8.31 0.69 -2.79
CA ALA A 130 -8.80 0.27 -4.10
C ALA A 130 -7.68 -0.26 -5.01
N GLU A 131 -6.47 0.30 -4.94
CA GLU A 131 -5.32 -0.23 -5.67
C GLU A 131 -4.88 -1.58 -5.11
N PHE A 132 -4.93 -1.77 -3.79
CA PHE A 132 -4.66 -3.06 -3.18
C PHE A 132 -5.67 -4.12 -3.61
N ALA A 133 -6.97 -3.78 -3.67
CA ALA A 133 -8.00 -4.69 -4.16
C ALA A 133 -7.76 -5.09 -5.62
N SER A 134 -7.53 -4.13 -6.50
CA SER A 134 -7.24 -4.37 -7.90
C SER A 134 -5.96 -5.21 -8.11
N THR A 135 -4.96 -5.02 -7.26
CA THR A 135 -3.72 -5.82 -7.29
C THR A 135 -3.96 -7.25 -6.80
N LEU A 136 -4.80 -7.45 -5.79
CA LEU A 136 -5.18 -8.78 -5.33
C LEU A 136 -5.91 -9.55 -6.45
N GLU A 137 -6.89 -8.91 -7.10
CA GLU A 137 -7.60 -9.52 -8.24
C GLU A 137 -6.65 -9.93 -9.37
N ALA A 138 -5.70 -9.06 -9.70
CA ALA A 138 -4.68 -9.37 -10.71
C ALA A 138 -3.77 -10.52 -10.25
N LEU A 139 -3.35 -10.54 -8.98
CA LEU A 139 -2.55 -11.62 -8.42
C LEU A 139 -3.29 -12.96 -8.46
N GLU A 140 -4.56 -13.00 -8.04
CA GLU A 140 -5.40 -14.19 -8.06
C GLU A 140 -5.56 -14.72 -9.49
N LYS A 141 -5.75 -13.83 -10.46
CA LYS A 141 -5.85 -14.20 -11.88
C LYS A 141 -4.56 -14.80 -12.44
N VAL A 142 -3.41 -14.22 -12.08
CA VAL A 142 -2.10 -14.70 -12.58
C VAL A 142 -1.69 -16.02 -11.93
N THR A 143 -1.99 -16.21 -10.65
CA THR A 143 -1.61 -17.40 -9.88
C THR A 143 -2.65 -18.52 -9.95
N ASP A 144 -3.82 -18.25 -10.52
CA ASP A 144 -5.00 -19.14 -10.50
C ASP A 144 -5.33 -19.64 -9.08
N TYR A 145 -5.20 -18.74 -8.11
CA TYR A 145 -5.40 -19.07 -6.68
C TYR A 145 -6.11 -17.94 -5.95
N THR A 146 -7.17 -18.28 -5.21
CA THR A 146 -7.92 -17.34 -4.36
C THR A 146 -7.30 -17.26 -2.97
N TYR A 147 -6.86 -16.09 -2.58
CA TYR A 147 -6.24 -15.85 -1.28
C TYR A 147 -7.29 -15.53 -0.21
N PRO A 148 -7.42 -16.35 0.85
CA PRO A 148 -8.46 -16.14 1.88
C PRO A 148 -8.17 -14.95 2.80
N ALA A 149 -6.93 -14.52 2.87
CA ALA A 149 -6.49 -13.41 3.71
C ALA A 149 -5.32 -12.65 3.08
N VAL A 150 -5.17 -11.39 3.47
CA VAL A 150 -4.05 -10.53 3.12
C VAL A 150 -3.31 -10.13 4.40
N TYR A 151 -2.01 -10.37 4.42
CA TYR A 151 -1.14 -9.96 5.54
C TYR A 151 -0.50 -8.61 5.23
N ILE A 152 -0.61 -7.63 6.14
CA ILE A 152 0.04 -6.34 5.98
C ILE A 152 1.18 -6.23 7.00
N PHE A 153 2.41 -6.04 6.50
CA PHE A 153 3.62 -5.86 7.30
C PHE A 153 4.17 -4.45 7.16
N GLY A 154 5.14 -4.08 8.00
CA GLY A 154 5.79 -2.78 7.95
C GLY A 154 4.97 -1.69 8.64
N GLY A 155 5.34 -0.43 8.41
CA GLY A 155 4.69 0.72 9.06
C GLY A 155 3.19 0.84 8.82
N GLY A 156 2.73 0.43 7.64
CA GLY A 156 1.32 0.43 7.28
C GLY A 156 0.45 -0.53 8.10
N SER A 157 1.03 -1.56 8.73
CA SER A 157 0.28 -2.46 9.62
C SER A 157 -0.22 -1.78 10.90
N LYS A 158 0.36 -0.64 11.28
CA LYS A 158 -0.08 0.18 12.43
C LYS A 158 -1.27 1.06 12.10
N ASP A 159 -1.54 1.28 10.82
CA ASP A 159 -2.63 2.13 10.37
C ASP A 159 -3.92 1.29 10.29
N GLY A 160 -4.71 1.35 11.36
CA GLY A 160 -5.95 0.57 11.48
C GLY A 160 -6.99 0.98 10.44
N PHE A 161 -6.94 2.22 9.96
CA PHE A 161 -7.88 2.66 8.94
C PHE A 161 -7.54 2.12 7.55
N LEU A 162 -6.26 2.14 7.19
CA LEU A 162 -5.80 1.52 5.94
C LEU A 162 -6.08 0.02 5.94
N CYS A 163 -5.81 -0.67 7.03
CA CYS A 163 -6.11 -2.10 7.17
C CYS A 163 -7.61 -2.38 6.99
N GLN A 164 -8.48 -1.59 7.64
CA GLN A 164 -9.94 -1.76 7.51
C GLN A 164 -10.42 -1.49 6.08
N LEU A 165 -10.02 -0.37 5.48
CA LEU A 165 -10.39 -0.05 4.10
C LEU A 165 -9.88 -1.10 3.11
N THR A 166 -8.70 -1.67 3.36
CA THR A 166 -8.18 -2.77 2.55
C THR A 166 -9.04 -4.03 2.71
N ALA A 167 -9.48 -4.36 3.92
CA ALA A 167 -10.38 -5.49 4.14
C ALA A 167 -11.73 -5.27 3.43
N ASP A 168 -12.29 -4.06 3.57
CA ASP A 168 -13.56 -3.69 2.94
C ASP A 168 -13.47 -3.74 1.40
N ALA A 169 -12.37 -3.22 0.83
CA ALA A 169 -12.18 -3.18 -0.61
C ALA A 169 -11.87 -4.55 -1.24
N THR A 170 -11.11 -5.39 -0.54
CA THR A 170 -10.74 -6.73 -1.03
C THR A 170 -11.80 -7.79 -0.73
N GLY A 171 -12.68 -7.55 0.24
CA GLY A 171 -13.58 -8.57 0.77
C GLY A 171 -12.83 -9.73 1.46
N ARG A 172 -11.61 -9.51 1.92
CA ARG A 172 -10.76 -10.51 2.57
C ARG A 172 -10.43 -10.10 4.00
N THR A 173 -10.14 -11.10 4.84
CA THR A 173 -9.56 -10.85 6.16
C THR A 173 -8.19 -10.21 5.99
N VAL A 174 -7.99 -9.05 6.62
CA VAL A 174 -6.67 -8.40 6.70
C VAL A 174 -6.05 -8.69 8.06
N ILE A 175 -4.81 -9.20 8.05
CA ILE A 175 -4.05 -9.53 9.24
C ILE A 175 -2.87 -8.57 9.35
N ALA A 176 -2.90 -7.70 10.37
CA ALA A 176 -1.81 -6.79 10.67
C ALA A 176 -0.65 -7.55 11.32
N GLY A 177 0.46 -7.66 10.61
CA GLY A 177 1.67 -8.33 11.04
C GLY A 177 2.70 -7.37 11.67
N PRO A 178 3.92 -7.85 11.92
CA PRO A 178 4.96 -7.06 12.56
C PRO A 178 5.35 -5.83 11.75
N THR A 179 5.57 -4.71 12.44
CA THR A 179 6.09 -3.48 11.81
C THR A 179 7.51 -3.67 11.27
N GLU A 180 8.34 -4.39 12.01
CA GLU A 180 9.75 -4.64 11.69
C GLU A 180 9.94 -6.03 11.05
N ALA A 181 9.00 -6.45 10.21
CA ALA A 181 9.02 -7.79 9.59
C ALA A 181 10.32 -8.07 8.82
N THR A 182 10.87 -7.08 8.13
CA THR A 182 12.15 -7.21 7.38
C THR A 182 13.31 -7.49 8.32
N ALA A 183 13.43 -6.77 9.42
CA ALA A 183 14.50 -7.00 10.40
C ALA A 183 14.36 -8.36 11.08
N ILE A 184 13.14 -8.75 11.42
CA ILE A 184 12.83 -10.08 12.01
C ILE A 184 13.17 -11.18 10.99
N GLY A 185 12.77 -11.04 9.74
CA GLY A 185 13.05 -12.00 8.68
C GLY A 185 14.56 -12.18 8.43
N ASN A 186 15.32 -11.10 8.38
CA ASN A 186 16.77 -11.14 8.24
C ASN A 186 17.44 -11.85 9.43
N ALA A 187 17.02 -11.55 10.66
CA ALA A 187 17.54 -12.22 11.85
C ALA A 187 17.23 -13.72 11.84
N MET A 188 16.01 -14.10 11.45
CA MET A 188 15.60 -15.49 11.33
C MET A 188 16.38 -16.24 10.25
N SER A 189 16.59 -15.64 9.07
CA SER A 189 17.40 -16.21 8.00
C SER A 189 18.85 -16.43 8.42
N ALA A 190 19.44 -15.48 9.16
CA ALA A 190 20.79 -15.64 9.72
C ALA A 190 20.87 -16.80 10.71
N LEU A 191 19.90 -16.93 11.62
CA LEU A 191 19.86 -18.03 12.59
C LEU A 191 19.72 -19.40 11.91
N ILE A 192 18.89 -19.49 10.85
CA ILE A 192 18.76 -20.73 10.06
C ILE A 192 20.09 -21.09 9.38
N THR A 193 20.74 -20.10 8.79
CA THR A 193 22.06 -20.31 8.11
C THR A 193 23.14 -20.75 9.09
N LEU A 194 23.11 -20.26 10.33
CA LEU A 194 24.05 -20.66 11.38
C LEU A 194 23.70 -22.02 12.04
N GLY A 195 22.57 -22.62 11.68
CA GLY A 195 22.11 -23.89 12.27
C GLY A 195 21.50 -23.76 13.66
N GLU A 196 21.27 -22.54 14.15
CA GLU A 196 20.69 -22.25 15.46
C GLU A 196 19.17 -22.47 15.51
N ARG A 197 18.53 -22.53 14.34
CA ARG A 197 17.09 -22.87 14.16
C ARG A 197 16.86 -23.67 12.89
N LYS A 198 15.85 -24.55 12.95
CA LYS A 198 15.33 -25.30 11.79
C LYS A 198 14.07 -24.66 11.28
#